data_ec121fd17ac11e15ac499048226ab24b
#
_entry.id   ec121fd17ac11e15ac499048226ab24b
#
_cell.length_a   1.000
_cell.length_b   1.000
_cell.length_c   1.000
_cell.angle_alpha   90.00
_cell.angle_beta   90.00
_cell.angle_gamma   90.00
#
_symmetry.space_group_name_H-M   'P 1'
#
loop_
_entity.id
_entity.type
_entity.pdbx_description
1 polymer ?
#
loop_
_entity_poly.entity_id
_entity_poly.type
_entity_poly.pdbx_seq_one_letter_code
_entity_poly.pdbx_strand_id
1 'polypeptide(L)'
;DGPTIRKDLFNSEGLQALVAHLSDEDLVDLCADVGGHDFLKLHAAYAQATAHKGEPTVVLIRTIKGFGLGPAFAGRNTTHQKKKADMESMQYMRDDLGLEFSDKDLEKYPYVMPEDVPELVVYAKQRRAAMDGFMPTRTVPKFDLTLPDEATYADFDEGTKGNMQVSTTMAFVRILRALMKDKEFGNRIVPIIPDEARTFGMDPLFAEFGIYHPEGQLYKPVDHKVLMKYKESAKGQLLEEGINEAGATSTFIASATSFSTHHYPTIPF
;
A
#
# COMPACT_ATOMS: atom_id res chain seq x y z
N ASP A 1 26.37 26.57 8.87
CA ASP A 1 26.36 27.97 8.42
C ASP A 1 26.92 28.09 6.99
N GLY A 2 26.71 29.23 6.33
CA GLY A 2 27.11 29.45 4.94
C GLY A 2 28.61 29.27 4.68
N PRO A 3 29.50 29.84 5.50
CA PRO A 3 30.93 29.62 5.37
C PRO A 3 31.33 28.13 5.40
N THR A 4 30.77 27.36 6.28
CA THR A 4 31.00 25.89 6.35
C THR A 4 30.50 25.19 5.10
N ILE A 5 29.28 25.51 4.65
CA ILE A 5 28.71 24.95 3.42
C ILE A 5 29.61 25.27 2.22
N ARG A 6 30.04 26.52 2.09
CA ARG A 6 30.93 26.95 1.01
C ARG A 6 32.26 26.21 1.01
N LYS A 7 32.82 25.98 2.19
CA LYS A 7 34.11 25.31 2.35
C LYS A 7 34.00 23.79 2.12
N ASP A 8 33.00 23.15 2.74
CA ASP A 8 32.97 21.69 2.85
C ASP A 8 32.18 21.03 1.72
N LEU A 9 31.09 21.68 1.26
CA LEU A 9 30.25 21.16 0.18
C LEU A 9 30.73 21.63 -1.20
N PHE A 10 31.08 22.94 -1.32
CA PHE A 10 31.58 23.53 -2.55
C PHE A 10 33.13 23.61 -2.52
N ASN A 11 33.79 22.48 -2.35
CA ASN A 11 35.21 22.35 -2.01
C ASN A 11 36.16 22.25 -3.21
N SER A 12 35.67 22.39 -4.45
CA SER A 12 36.50 22.45 -5.65
C SER A 12 36.34 23.76 -6.40
N GLU A 13 37.34 24.14 -7.21
CA GLU A 13 37.33 25.38 -7.96
C GLU A 13 36.07 25.55 -8.83
N GLY A 14 35.64 24.48 -9.52
CA GLY A 14 34.42 24.49 -10.35
C GLY A 14 33.16 24.70 -9.53
N LEU A 15 33.05 24.03 -8.38
CA LEU A 15 31.88 24.18 -7.48
C LEU A 15 31.87 25.59 -6.83
N GLN A 16 33.01 26.11 -6.44
CA GLN A 16 33.13 27.46 -5.91
C GLN A 16 32.74 28.52 -6.95
N ALA A 17 33.18 28.37 -8.20
CA ALA A 17 32.77 29.26 -9.28
C ALA A 17 31.24 29.22 -9.53
N LEU A 18 30.62 28.06 -9.42
CA LEU A 18 29.16 27.89 -9.60
C LEU A 18 28.38 28.72 -8.59
N VAL A 19 28.81 28.80 -7.34
CA VAL A 19 28.12 29.50 -6.24
C VAL A 19 28.76 30.85 -5.86
N ALA A 20 29.69 31.36 -6.65
CA ALA A 20 30.40 32.60 -6.34
C ALA A 20 29.48 33.83 -6.24
N HIS A 21 28.35 33.81 -6.94
CA HIS A 21 27.36 34.89 -6.96
C HIS A 21 26.36 34.83 -5.79
N LEU A 22 26.37 33.76 -5.01
CA LEU A 22 25.45 33.56 -3.87
C LEU A 22 26.10 34.08 -2.58
N SER A 23 25.32 34.72 -1.72
CA SER A 23 25.71 35.01 -0.35
C SER A 23 25.81 33.73 0.49
N ASP A 24 26.39 33.84 1.68
CA ASP A 24 26.41 32.70 2.62
C ASP A 24 25.01 32.35 3.14
N GLU A 25 24.09 33.33 3.23
CA GLU A 25 22.69 33.14 3.58
C GLU A 25 21.95 32.43 2.44
N ASP A 26 22.14 32.86 1.19
CA ASP A 26 21.57 32.15 0.03
C ASP A 26 22.03 30.69 -0.05
N LEU A 27 23.26 30.40 0.34
CA LEU A 27 23.78 29.03 0.39
C LEU A 27 23.11 28.18 1.47
N VAL A 28 22.83 28.78 2.64
CA VAL A 28 22.06 28.09 3.70
C VAL A 28 20.67 27.77 3.20
N ASP A 29 19.99 28.74 2.59
CA ASP A 29 18.64 28.56 2.06
C ASP A 29 18.60 27.54 0.92
N LEU A 30 19.53 27.61 -0.02
CA LEU A 30 19.66 26.63 -1.10
C LEU A 30 19.86 25.20 -0.58
N CYS A 31 20.68 25.03 0.47
CA CYS A 31 20.94 23.73 1.08
C CYS A 31 19.82 23.26 2.01
N ALA A 32 19.02 24.18 2.53
CA ALA A 32 17.85 23.89 3.32
C ALA A 32 16.62 23.52 2.45
N ASP A 33 16.60 23.94 1.19
CA ASP A 33 15.54 23.58 0.23
C ASP A 33 15.59 22.08 -0.07
N VAL A 34 14.84 21.35 0.71
CA VAL A 34 14.67 19.91 0.54
C VAL A 34 13.40 19.68 -0.27
N GLY A 35 13.56 19.21 -1.50
CA GLY A 35 12.45 19.04 -2.47
C GLY A 35 11.25 18.27 -1.94
N GLY A 36 11.41 17.47 -0.88
CA GLY A 36 10.32 16.77 -0.21
C GLY A 36 9.39 17.69 0.60
N HIS A 37 9.72 18.96 0.75
CA HIS A 37 8.86 19.98 1.37
C HIS A 37 8.33 21.01 0.37
N ASP A 38 8.70 20.88 -0.90
CA ASP A 38 8.20 21.70 -1.99
C ASP A 38 6.92 21.07 -2.57
N PHE A 39 5.78 21.68 -2.29
CA PHE A 39 4.46 21.16 -2.74
C PHE A 39 4.34 21.10 -4.26
N LEU A 40 4.97 22.00 -5.01
CA LEU A 40 4.93 21.98 -6.48
C LEU A 40 5.76 20.82 -7.03
N LYS A 41 6.94 20.56 -6.48
CA LYS A 41 7.78 19.42 -6.85
C LYS A 41 7.11 18.10 -6.50
N LEU A 42 6.51 18.00 -5.32
CA LEU A 42 5.75 16.82 -4.90
C LEU A 42 4.56 16.56 -5.83
N HIS A 43 3.77 17.59 -6.13
CA HIS A 43 2.64 17.47 -7.05
C HIS A 43 3.10 17.00 -8.44
N ALA A 44 4.17 17.61 -8.98
CA ALA A 44 4.71 17.22 -10.28
C ALA A 44 5.21 15.77 -10.30
N ALA A 45 5.91 15.34 -9.24
CA ALA A 45 6.39 13.96 -9.10
C ALA A 45 5.23 12.95 -9.04
N TYR A 46 4.20 13.21 -8.25
CA TYR A 46 3.02 12.36 -8.18
C TYR A 46 2.21 12.36 -9.48
N ALA A 47 2.07 13.51 -10.15
CA ALA A 47 1.40 13.59 -11.44
C ALA A 47 2.11 12.73 -12.50
N GLN A 48 3.44 12.77 -12.55
CA GLN A 48 4.24 11.92 -13.44
C GLN A 48 4.11 10.44 -13.07
N ALA A 49 4.22 10.11 -11.78
CA ALA A 49 4.11 8.74 -11.31
C ALA A 49 2.76 8.10 -11.64
N THR A 50 1.67 8.86 -11.49
CA THR A 50 0.31 8.37 -11.82
C THR A 50 0.05 8.27 -13.31
N ALA A 51 0.72 9.07 -14.14
CA ALA A 51 0.63 9.01 -15.59
C ALA A 51 1.47 7.85 -16.19
N HIS A 52 2.53 7.44 -15.49
CA HIS A 52 3.41 6.35 -15.95
C HIS A 52 2.67 5.01 -15.95
N LYS A 53 2.86 4.22 -17.00
CA LYS A 53 2.22 2.92 -17.19
C LYS A 53 3.27 1.87 -17.56
N GLY A 54 2.95 0.61 -17.26
CA GLY A 54 3.77 -0.54 -17.62
C GLY A 54 4.74 -0.99 -16.54
N GLU A 55 5.22 -0.07 -15.69
CA GLU A 55 6.17 -0.36 -14.63
C GLU A 55 5.77 0.35 -13.34
N PRO A 56 6.07 -0.22 -12.15
CA PRO A 56 5.87 0.46 -10.88
C PRO A 56 6.76 1.70 -10.77
N THR A 57 6.25 2.75 -10.15
CA THR A 57 7.00 3.97 -9.89
C THR A 57 7.23 4.16 -8.39
N VAL A 58 8.49 4.35 -8.01
CA VAL A 58 8.88 4.68 -6.63
C VAL A 58 9.36 6.11 -6.57
N VAL A 59 8.72 6.93 -5.74
CA VAL A 59 9.12 8.33 -5.52
C VAL A 59 9.91 8.41 -4.21
N LEU A 60 11.22 8.69 -4.31
CA LEU A 60 12.08 8.89 -3.14
C LEU A 60 11.99 10.34 -2.69
N ILE A 61 11.45 10.56 -1.49
CA ILE A 61 11.19 11.90 -0.95
C ILE A 61 12.11 12.14 0.24
N ARG A 62 13.01 13.10 0.11
CA ARG A 62 13.83 13.56 1.22
C ARG A 62 13.08 14.64 1.99
N THR A 63 12.92 14.44 3.29
CA THR A 63 12.26 15.37 4.21
C THR A 63 13.12 15.64 5.45
N ILE A 64 12.80 16.70 6.16
CA ILE A 64 13.41 17.04 7.45
C ILE A 64 12.38 16.80 8.55
N LYS A 65 12.72 15.98 9.52
CA LYS A 65 11.85 15.72 10.66
C LYS A 65 11.59 17.00 11.44
N GLY A 66 10.32 17.30 11.72
CA GLY A 66 9.91 18.51 12.41
C GLY A 66 9.87 19.76 11.53
N PHE A 67 9.95 19.61 10.20
CA PHE A 67 9.75 20.74 9.28
C PHE A 67 8.41 21.44 9.55
N GLY A 68 8.41 22.77 9.46
CA GLY A 68 7.22 23.60 9.73
C GLY A 68 6.91 23.84 11.21
N LEU A 69 7.62 23.16 12.13
CA LEU A 69 7.43 23.36 13.58
C LEU A 69 8.46 24.33 14.21
N GLY A 70 9.24 25.01 13.37
CA GLY A 70 10.26 25.95 13.78
C GLY A 70 11.61 25.34 14.15
N PRO A 71 12.62 26.18 14.40
CA PRO A 71 14.01 25.77 14.59
C PRO A 71 14.24 24.93 15.86
N ALA A 72 13.32 24.95 16.81
CA ALA A 72 13.37 24.10 18.00
C ALA A 72 13.03 22.63 17.70
N PHE A 73 12.44 22.34 16.53
CA PHE A 73 12.02 21.01 16.10
C PHE A 73 12.76 20.55 14.83
N ALA A 74 12.85 21.43 13.82
CA ALA A 74 13.36 21.05 12.51
C ALA A 74 14.80 20.53 12.58
N GLY A 75 15.03 19.30 12.13
CA GLY A 75 16.34 18.66 12.09
C GLY A 75 16.96 18.35 13.45
N ARG A 76 16.20 18.37 14.55
CA ARG A 76 16.70 18.10 15.89
C ARG A 76 16.52 16.64 16.28
N ASN A 77 17.54 16.02 16.86
CA ASN A 77 17.44 14.65 17.39
C ASN A 77 16.38 14.53 18.49
N THR A 78 16.22 15.57 19.29
CA THR A 78 15.23 15.63 20.39
C THR A 78 13.79 15.64 19.88
N THR A 79 13.53 16.00 18.63
CA THR A 79 12.18 16.10 18.06
C THR A 79 11.44 14.77 18.14
N HIS A 80 12.14 13.64 18.04
CA HIS A 80 11.54 12.33 18.16
C HIS A 80 10.86 12.08 19.52
N GLN A 81 11.35 12.70 20.57
CA GLN A 81 10.87 12.51 21.94
C GLN A 81 9.98 13.65 22.45
N LYS A 82 9.92 14.76 21.73
CA LYS A 82 9.07 15.90 22.10
C LYS A 82 7.58 15.51 22.02
N LYS A 83 6.87 15.75 23.11
CA LYS A 83 5.43 15.45 23.22
C LYS A 83 4.55 16.69 23.11
N LYS A 84 5.13 17.87 23.29
CA LYS A 84 4.42 19.16 23.25
C LYS A 84 5.29 20.19 22.53
N ALA A 85 4.66 21.06 21.75
CA ALA A 85 5.28 22.28 21.24
C ALA A 85 5.25 23.34 22.35
N ASP A 86 6.31 24.12 22.43
CA ASP A 86 6.32 25.35 23.22
C ASP A 86 5.61 26.48 22.46
N MET A 87 5.32 27.57 23.16
CA MET A 87 4.56 28.69 22.60
C MET A 87 5.28 29.30 21.38
N GLU A 88 6.59 29.43 21.44
CA GLU A 88 7.41 29.99 20.35
C GLU A 88 7.26 29.13 19.06
N SER A 89 7.31 27.81 19.20
CA SER A 89 7.10 26.89 18.08
C SER A 89 5.67 26.96 17.53
N MET A 90 4.67 27.13 18.38
CA MET A 90 3.28 27.29 17.94
C MET A 90 3.06 28.63 17.22
N GLN A 91 3.67 29.70 17.71
CA GLN A 91 3.65 31.01 17.04
C GLN A 91 4.34 30.93 15.68
N TYR A 92 5.52 30.30 15.62
CA TYR A 92 6.22 30.08 14.37
C TYR A 92 5.33 29.34 13.34
N MET A 93 4.70 28.23 13.75
CA MET A 93 3.84 27.45 12.87
C MET A 93 2.60 28.23 12.42
N ARG A 94 1.98 29.01 13.32
CA ARG A 94 0.85 29.89 12.99
C ARG A 94 1.26 30.90 11.92
N ASP A 95 2.38 31.57 12.12
CA ASP A 95 2.85 32.63 11.24
C ASP A 95 3.30 32.09 9.87
N ASP A 96 4.00 30.96 9.85
CA ASP A 96 4.42 30.24 8.64
C ASP A 96 3.22 29.77 7.80
N LEU A 97 2.15 29.34 8.46
CA LEU A 97 0.91 28.90 7.80
C LEU A 97 -0.07 30.05 7.53
N GLY A 98 0.23 31.28 7.95
CA GLY A 98 -0.66 32.42 7.77
C GLY A 98 -1.99 32.30 8.51
N LEU A 99 -2.01 31.65 9.68
CA LEU A 99 -3.24 31.44 10.45
C LEU A 99 -3.54 32.65 11.33
N GLU A 100 -4.81 33.04 11.38
CA GLU A 100 -5.29 34.21 12.12
C GLU A 100 -5.69 33.91 13.57
N PHE A 101 -4.77 33.30 14.36
CA PHE A 101 -5.01 33.03 15.77
C PHE A 101 -4.20 33.97 16.68
N SER A 102 -4.83 34.45 17.76
CA SER A 102 -4.08 35.17 18.81
C SER A 102 -3.22 34.21 19.64
N ASP A 103 -2.19 34.73 20.32
CA ASP A 103 -1.35 33.91 21.21
C ASP A 103 -2.18 33.23 22.30
N LYS A 104 -3.26 33.87 22.76
CA LYS A 104 -4.20 33.31 23.75
C LYS A 104 -5.00 32.13 23.20
N ASP A 105 -5.29 32.16 21.90
CA ASP A 105 -5.97 31.03 21.24
C ASP A 105 -5.04 29.84 21.08
N LEU A 106 -3.76 30.06 20.82
CA LEU A 106 -2.76 29.00 20.69
C LEU A 106 -2.63 28.14 21.95
N GLU A 107 -2.84 28.73 23.17
CA GLU A 107 -2.86 27.97 24.41
C GLU A 107 -3.92 26.87 24.45
N LYS A 108 -4.97 27.01 23.65
CA LYS A 108 -6.10 26.07 23.58
C LYS A 108 -6.00 25.08 22.39
N TYR A 109 -4.90 25.14 21.64
CA TYR A 109 -4.73 24.33 20.42
C TYR A 109 -5.90 24.47 19.44
N PRO A 110 -6.12 25.66 18.87
CA PRO A 110 -7.28 25.94 18.04
C PRO A 110 -7.24 25.05 16.78
N TYR A 111 -8.42 24.72 16.30
CA TYR A 111 -8.59 23.95 15.08
C TYR A 111 -9.22 24.84 13.99
N VAL A 112 -8.64 24.82 12.79
CA VAL A 112 -9.23 25.49 11.62
C VAL A 112 -10.30 24.58 11.05
N MET A 113 -11.54 25.04 11.08
CA MET A 113 -12.62 24.31 10.44
C MET A 113 -12.55 24.50 8.92
N PRO A 114 -12.76 23.44 8.11
CA PRO A 114 -12.79 23.58 6.66
C PRO A 114 -13.81 24.64 6.19
N GLU A 115 -14.90 24.82 6.91
CA GLU A 115 -15.97 25.78 6.62
C GLU A 115 -15.51 27.24 6.74
N ASP A 116 -14.43 27.49 7.49
CA ASP A 116 -13.84 28.84 7.63
C ASP A 116 -13.13 29.29 6.33
N VAL A 117 -12.87 28.34 5.41
CA VAL A 117 -12.22 28.59 4.13
C VAL A 117 -13.09 28.03 2.99
N PRO A 118 -14.11 28.77 2.55
CA PRO A 118 -15.11 28.27 1.60
C PRO A 118 -14.54 27.71 0.30
N GLU A 119 -13.47 28.29 -0.21
CA GLU A 119 -12.82 27.82 -1.44
C GLU A 119 -12.22 26.43 -1.26
N LEU A 120 -11.65 26.13 -0.11
CA LEU A 120 -11.13 24.78 0.21
C LEU A 120 -12.27 23.76 0.28
N VAL A 121 -13.41 24.13 0.85
CA VAL A 121 -14.59 23.26 0.89
C VAL A 121 -15.07 22.92 -0.51
N VAL A 122 -15.18 23.92 -1.38
CA VAL A 122 -15.58 23.73 -2.79
C VAL A 122 -14.58 22.81 -3.49
N TYR A 123 -13.29 23.11 -3.38
CA TYR A 123 -12.23 22.31 -3.98
C TYR A 123 -12.25 20.86 -3.48
N ALA A 124 -12.31 20.66 -2.16
CA ALA A 124 -12.35 19.34 -1.56
C ALA A 124 -13.56 18.51 -2.02
N LYS A 125 -14.75 19.13 -2.12
CA LYS A 125 -15.95 18.49 -2.63
C LYS A 125 -15.82 18.10 -4.12
N GLN A 126 -15.26 18.98 -4.95
CA GLN A 126 -15.00 18.69 -6.36
C GLN A 126 -14.00 17.53 -6.51
N ARG A 127 -12.91 17.55 -5.76
CA ARG A 127 -11.92 16.47 -5.78
C ARG A 127 -12.51 15.14 -5.29
N ARG A 128 -13.33 15.20 -4.24
CA ARG A 128 -14.03 14.02 -3.71
C ARG A 128 -14.99 13.42 -4.73
N ALA A 129 -15.76 14.27 -5.40
CA ALA A 129 -16.68 13.82 -6.45
C ALA A 129 -15.93 13.20 -7.64
N ALA A 130 -14.78 13.78 -8.04
CA ALA A 130 -13.95 13.23 -9.11
C ALA A 130 -13.32 11.86 -8.77
N MET A 131 -13.24 11.50 -7.48
CA MET A 131 -12.78 10.19 -6.99
C MET A 131 -13.93 9.23 -6.67
N ASP A 132 -15.15 9.57 -7.07
CA ASP A 132 -16.37 8.79 -6.77
C ASP A 132 -16.63 8.58 -5.28
N GLY A 133 -16.24 9.54 -4.45
CA GLY A 133 -16.49 9.56 -3.02
C GLY A 133 -15.26 9.30 -2.14
N PHE A 134 -15.46 8.70 -0.97
CA PHE A 134 -14.38 8.39 -0.04
C PHE A 134 -13.64 7.12 -0.44
N MET A 135 -12.33 7.10 -0.33
CA MET A 135 -11.52 5.91 -0.59
C MET A 135 -11.12 5.23 0.73
N PRO A 136 -11.22 3.89 0.80
CA PRO A 136 -11.94 3.06 -0.16
C PRO A 136 -13.45 3.31 -0.10
N THR A 137 -14.09 3.40 -1.26
CA THR A 137 -15.55 3.44 -1.33
C THR A 137 -16.08 2.07 -0.93
N ARG A 138 -16.81 1.99 0.16
CA ARG A 138 -17.42 0.76 0.64
C ARG A 138 -18.92 0.81 0.44
N THR A 139 -19.41 -0.13 -0.31
CA THR A 139 -20.84 -0.28 -0.57
C THR A 139 -21.29 -1.68 -0.15
N VAL A 140 -22.59 -1.85 -0.01
CA VAL A 140 -23.21 -3.19 0.17
C VAL A 140 -24.04 -3.44 -1.06
N PRO A 141 -23.45 -3.93 -2.16
CA PRO A 141 -24.20 -4.23 -3.37
C PRO A 141 -25.18 -5.38 -3.09
N LYS A 142 -26.31 -5.38 -3.79
CA LYS A 142 -27.18 -6.55 -3.82
C LYS A 142 -26.51 -7.61 -4.70
N PHE A 143 -26.28 -8.75 -4.14
CA PHE A 143 -25.65 -9.86 -4.82
C PHE A 143 -26.23 -11.18 -4.31
N ASP A 144 -26.71 -11.99 -5.23
CA ASP A 144 -27.17 -13.33 -4.93
C ASP A 144 -26.09 -14.34 -5.33
N LEU A 145 -25.47 -14.97 -4.33
CA LEU A 145 -24.46 -16.00 -4.54
C LEU A 145 -25.18 -17.37 -4.62
N THR A 146 -25.08 -18.01 -5.76
CA THR A 146 -25.50 -19.39 -5.89
C THR A 146 -24.53 -20.28 -5.10
N LEU A 147 -25.03 -20.94 -4.08
CA LEU A 147 -24.23 -21.89 -3.28
C LEU A 147 -24.06 -23.22 -4.03
N PRO A 148 -22.94 -23.92 -3.78
CA PRO A 148 -22.74 -25.26 -4.30
C PRO A 148 -23.88 -26.20 -3.86
N ASP A 149 -24.24 -27.13 -4.74
CA ASP A 149 -25.28 -28.11 -4.47
C ASP A 149 -24.75 -29.16 -3.45
N GLU A 150 -25.67 -29.85 -2.78
CA GLU A 150 -25.36 -30.88 -1.78
C GLU A 150 -24.49 -32.00 -2.36
N ALA A 151 -24.65 -32.31 -3.63
CA ALA A 151 -23.81 -33.30 -4.31
C ALA A 151 -22.31 -32.97 -4.28
N THR A 152 -21.92 -31.69 -4.14
CA THR A 152 -20.55 -31.28 -3.99
C THR A 152 -19.92 -31.84 -2.70
N TYR A 153 -20.70 -32.07 -1.69
CA TYR A 153 -20.25 -32.53 -0.37
C TYR A 153 -20.47 -34.03 -0.14
N ALA A 154 -21.22 -34.74 -1.02
CA ALA A 154 -21.65 -36.13 -0.84
C ALA A 154 -20.50 -37.10 -0.53
N ASP A 155 -19.31 -36.89 -1.12
CA ASP A 155 -18.13 -37.72 -0.85
C ASP A 155 -17.57 -37.58 0.59
N PHE A 156 -18.02 -36.56 1.32
CA PHE A 156 -17.53 -36.24 2.67
C PHE A 156 -18.53 -36.58 3.76
N ASP A 157 -19.80 -36.73 3.43
CA ASP A 157 -20.88 -36.95 4.39
C ASP A 157 -20.78 -38.31 5.12
N GLU A 158 -20.35 -39.35 4.41
CA GLU A 158 -20.18 -40.69 4.99
C GLU A 158 -18.83 -40.88 5.72
N GLY A 159 -17.92 -39.88 5.66
CA GLY A 159 -16.58 -39.97 6.20
C GLY A 159 -15.68 -40.97 5.43
N THR A 160 -14.63 -41.45 6.10
CA THR A 160 -13.65 -42.36 5.49
C THR A 160 -14.10 -43.82 5.65
N LYS A 161 -13.97 -44.62 4.60
CA LYS A 161 -14.32 -46.03 4.60
C LYS A 161 -13.28 -46.89 5.33
N GLY A 162 -13.73 -47.79 6.23
CA GLY A 162 -12.87 -48.73 6.92
C GLY A 162 -11.88 -48.08 7.87
N ASN A 163 -10.64 -48.60 7.90
CA ASN A 163 -9.58 -48.09 8.76
C ASN A 163 -8.70 -47.00 8.12
N MET A 164 -9.17 -46.37 7.04
CA MET A 164 -8.41 -45.34 6.35
C MET A 164 -8.32 -44.07 7.19
N GLN A 165 -7.11 -43.70 7.56
CA GLN A 165 -6.85 -42.46 8.27
C GLN A 165 -6.54 -41.36 7.26
N VAL A 166 -7.20 -40.22 7.38
CA VAL A 166 -6.99 -39.03 6.57
C VAL A 166 -6.71 -37.86 7.48
N SER A 167 -5.67 -37.07 7.17
CA SER A 167 -5.43 -35.83 7.91
C SER A 167 -6.55 -34.81 7.64
N THR A 168 -6.85 -33.98 8.62
CA THR A 168 -7.82 -32.89 8.47
C THR A 168 -7.45 -31.94 7.34
N THR A 169 -6.16 -31.66 7.16
CA THR A 169 -5.63 -30.83 6.06
C THR A 169 -5.94 -31.45 4.71
N MET A 170 -5.71 -32.76 4.53
CA MET A 170 -6.01 -33.44 3.27
C MET A 170 -7.53 -33.49 3.00
N ALA A 171 -8.35 -33.67 4.03
CA ALA A 171 -9.79 -33.59 3.89
C ALA A 171 -10.22 -32.19 3.45
N PHE A 172 -9.69 -31.15 4.07
CA PHE A 172 -9.94 -29.76 3.69
C PHE A 172 -9.54 -29.48 2.23
N VAL A 173 -8.34 -29.88 1.80
CA VAL A 173 -7.86 -29.68 0.40
C VAL A 173 -8.79 -30.39 -0.59
N ARG A 174 -9.32 -31.55 -0.25
CA ARG A 174 -10.30 -32.27 -1.11
C ARG A 174 -11.62 -31.52 -1.22
N ILE A 175 -12.12 -30.97 -0.11
CA ILE A 175 -13.33 -30.12 -0.10
C ILE A 175 -13.08 -28.87 -0.93
N LEU A 176 -11.96 -28.18 -0.69
CA LEU A 176 -11.57 -26.98 -1.44
C LEU A 176 -11.54 -27.25 -2.95
N ARG A 177 -10.92 -28.36 -3.35
CA ARG A 177 -10.89 -28.80 -4.76
C ARG A 177 -12.28 -29.05 -5.34
N ALA A 178 -13.18 -29.67 -4.57
CA ALA A 178 -14.56 -29.91 -4.99
C ALA A 178 -15.31 -28.57 -5.18
N LEU A 179 -15.17 -27.65 -4.24
CA LEU A 179 -15.76 -26.32 -4.32
C LEU A 179 -15.22 -25.50 -5.51
N MET A 180 -13.91 -25.55 -5.75
CA MET A 180 -13.28 -24.84 -6.88
C MET A 180 -13.72 -25.36 -8.25
N LYS A 181 -14.28 -26.57 -8.32
CA LYS A 181 -14.84 -27.14 -9.56
C LYS A 181 -16.27 -26.65 -9.87
N ASP A 182 -16.95 -26.07 -8.90
CA ASP A 182 -18.24 -25.45 -9.14
C ASP A 182 -18.09 -24.28 -10.13
N LYS A 183 -19.03 -24.17 -11.07
CA LYS A 183 -18.90 -23.20 -12.18
C LYS A 183 -19.08 -21.75 -11.77
N GLU A 184 -19.90 -21.50 -10.76
CA GLU A 184 -20.19 -20.14 -10.28
C GLU A 184 -19.43 -19.83 -8.99
N PHE A 185 -19.57 -20.71 -8.01
CA PHE A 185 -18.96 -20.54 -6.69
C PHE A 185 -17.44 -20.70 -6.76
N GLY A 186 -16.95 -21.68 -7.51
CA GLY A 186 -15.56 -22.02 -7.59
C GLY A 186 -14.67 -20.88 -8.10
N ASN A 187 -15.17 -20.08 -9.03
CA ASN A 187 -14.44 -18.92 -9.56
C ASN A 187 -14.24 -17.78 -8.53
N ARG A 188 -14.85 -17.88 -7.36
CA ARG A 188 -14.75 -16.89 -6.30
C ARG A 188 -13.79 -17.27 -5.20
N ILE A 189 -13.37 -18.53 -5.20
CA ILE A 189 -12.43 -19.07 -4.22
C ILE A 189 -11.02 -18.63 -4.60
N VAL A 190 -10.31 -18.04 -3.65
CA VAL A 190 -8.94 -17.54 -3.84
C VAL A 190 -8.03 -18.16 -2.79
N PRO A 191 -7.38 -19.29 -3.09
CA PRO A 191 -6.34 -19.83 -2.23
C PRO A 191 -5.11 -18.91 -2.24
N ILE A 192 -4.66 -18.50 -1.05
CA ILE A 192 -3.51 -17.60 -0.85
C ILE A 192 -2.46 -18.39 -0.08
N ILE A 193 -1.31 -18.58 -0.69
CA ILE A 193 -0.31 -19.53 -0.23
C ILE A 193 1.03 -18.83 -0.06
N PRO A 194 1.60 -18.80 1.16
CA PRO A 194 2.97 -18.32 1.34
C PRO A 194 3.99 -19.20 0.61
N ASP A 195 4.00 -20.53 0.85
CA ASP A 195 4.91 -21.48 0.21
C ASP A 195 4.51 -22.96 0.39
N GLU A 196 3.70 -23.28 1.38
CA GLU A 196 3.55 -24.65 1.89
C GLU A 196 2.54 -25.51 1.10
N ALA A 197 2.11 -25.12 -0.08
CA ALA A 197 1.10 -25.83 -0.88
C ALA A 197 1.38 -27.33 -1.02
N ARG A 198 2.63 -27.71 -1.26
CA ARG A 198 3.03 -29.12 -1.36
C ARG A 198 2.93 -29.86 -0.04
N THR A 199 3.39 -29.25 1.04
CA THR A 199 3.34 -29.84 2.37
C THR A 199 1.91 -30.17 2.79
N PHE A 200 0.96 -29.37 2.32
CA PHE A 200 -0.47 -29.55 2.57
C PHE A 200 -1.19 -30.40 1.49
N GLY A 201 -0.46 -30.93 0.51
CA GLY A 201 -1.04 -31.77 -0.53
C GLY A 201 -1.90 -31.03 -1.57
N MET A 202 -1.61 -29.73 -1.77
CA MET A 202 -2.32 -28.86 -2.72
C MET A 202 -1.76 -28.93 -4.15
N ASP A 203 -0.68 -29.67 -4.41
CA ASP A 203 -0.09 -29.81 -5.74
C ASP A 203 -1.09 -30.11 -6.87
N PRO A 204 -2.13 -30.93 -6.68
CA PRO A 204 -3.09 -31.17 -7.74
C PRO A 204 -3.81 -29.91 -8.21
N LEU A 205 -3.94 -28.89 -7.34
CA LEU A 205 -4.62 -27.65 -7.66
C LEU A 205 -3.81 -26.82 -8.68
N PHE A 206 -2.49 -26.92 -8.69
CA PHE A 206 -1.64 -26.19 -9.64
C PHE A 206 -1.95 -26.55 -11.10
N ALA A 207 -2.13 -27.84 -11.38
CA ALA A 207 -2.44 -28.30 -12.72
C ALA A 207 -3.88 -27.96 -13.14
N GLU A 208 -4.82 -27.99 -12.19
CA GLU A 208 -6.26 -27.82 -12.48
C GLU A 208 -6.65 -26.35 -12.58
N PHE A 209 -6.15 -25.50 -11.65
CA PHE A 209 -6.59 -24.11 -11.52
C PHE A 209 -5.50 -23.11 -11.84
N GLY A 210 -4.22 -23.53 -11.85
CA GLY A 210 -3.07 -22.69 -12.14
C GLY A 210 -2.72 -21.71 -11.02
N ILE A 211 -1.45 -21.33 -10.99
CA ILE A 211 -0.97 -20.23 -10.14
C ILE A 211 -1.13 -18.95 -10.96
N TYR A 212 -1.62 -17.89 -10.33
CA TYR A 212 -1.80 -16.61 -11.03
C TYR A 212 -0.45 -15.93 -11.26
N HIS A 213 -0.21 -15.61 -12.53
CA HIS A 213 0.85 -14.72 -12.95
C HIS A 213 0.36 -13.90 -14.15
N PRO A 214 0.44 -12.55 -14.13
CA PRO A 214 -0.19 -11.70 -15.14
C PRO A 214 0.32 -11.95 -16.57
N GLU A 215 1.56 -12.36 -16.72
CA GLU A 215 2.19 -12.66 -18.02
C GLU A 215 2.23 -14.17 -18.34
N GLY A 216 1.70 -15.00 -17.44
CA GLY A 216 1.82 -16.44 -17.51
C GLY A 216 3.24 -16.94 -17.19
N GLN A 217 3.53 -18.18 -17.48
CA GLN A 217 4.82 -18.80 -17.14
C GLN A 217 5.88 -18.49 -18.19
N LEU A 218 6.80 -17.60 -17.87
CA LEU A 218 7.87 -17.13 -18.76
C LEU A 218 9.14 -17.96 -18.69
N TYR A 219 9.21 -18.93 -17.80
CA TYR A 219 10.39 -19.77 -17.57
C TYR A 219 10.02 -21.24 -17.43
N LYS A 220 11.03 -22.09 -17.59
CA LYS A 220 10.91 -23.51 -17.30
C LYS A 220 11.53 -23.79 -15.94
N PRO A 221 10.78 -24.31 -14.94
CA PRO A 221 11.35 -24.64 -13.65
C PRO A 221 12.54 -25.57 -13.75
N VAL A 222 13.58 -25.34 -12.94
CA VAL A 222 14.82 -26.17 -12.96
C VAL A 222 14.50 -27.65 -12.71
N ASP A 223 13.57 -27.91 -11.82
CA ASP A 223 13.11 -29.22 -11.39
C ASP A 223 11.81 -29.68 -12.10
N HIS A 224 11.52 -29.11 -13.28
CA HIS A 224 10.30 -29.41 -14.05
C HIS A 224 10.03 -30.89 -14.26
N LYS A 225 11.07 -31.75 -14.27
CA LYS A 225 10.93 -33.20 -14.40
C LYS A 225 10.32 -33.84 -13.15
N VAL A 226 10.49 -33.20 -11.99
CA VAL A 226 9.94 -33.64 -10.69
C VAL A 226 8.66 -32.89 -10.37
N LEU A 227 8.58 -31.60 -10.75
CA LEU A 227 7.47 -30.67 -10.57
C LEU A 227 6.50 -30.65 -11.76
N MET A 228 6.14 -31.80 -12.29
CA MET A 228 5.33 -31.90 -13.53
C MET A 228 3.99 -31.14 -13.50
N LYS A 229 3.54 -30.68 -12.33
CA LYS A 229 2.23 -30.02 -12.18
C LYS A 229 2.31 -28.52 -11.91
N TYR A 230 3.51 -27.96 -11.78
CA TYR A 230 3.66 -26.52 -11.58
C TYR A 230 3.30 -25.75 -12.86
N LYS A 231 2.31 -24.86 -12.76
CA LYS A 231 1.79 -24.11 -13.90
C LYS A 231 1.35 -22.71 -13.48
N GLU A 232 2.00 -21.71 -14.04
CA GLU A 232 1.60 -20.31 -13.93
C GLU A 232 0.74 -19.90 -15.13
N SER A 233 -0.26 -19.05 -14.90
CA SER A 233 -1.18 -18.60 -15.93
C SER A 233 -1.78 -17.24 -15.58
N ALA A 234 -2.01 -16.39 -16.59
CA ALA A 234 -2.76 -15.15 -16.42
C ALA A 234 -4.22 -15.36 -15.95
N LYS A 235 -4.71 -16.60 -16.05
CA LYS A 235 -6.02 -17.04 -15.53
C LYS A 235 -5.88 -17.98 -14.35
N GLY A 236 -4.70 -18.05 -13.74
CA GLY A 236 -4.48 -18.84 -12.54
C GLY A 236 -5.31 -18.32 -11.38
N GLN A 237 -5.72 -19.21 -10.49
CA GLN A 237 -6.63 -18.91 -9.40
C GLN A 237 -5.93 -18.96 -8.03
N LEU A 238 -4.80 -19.65 -7.93
CA LEU A 238 -3.98 -19.70 -6.72
C LEU A 238 -3.02 -18.51 -6.70
N LEU A 239 -2.95 -17.83 -5.55
CA LEU A 239 -1.99 -16.75 -5.32
C LEU A 239 -0.83 -17.28 -4.49
N GLU A 240 0.37 -17.28 -5.03
CA GLU A 240 1.59 -17.58 -4.28
C GLU A 240 2.32 -16.27 -3.94
N GLU A 241 2.39 -15.98 -2.65
CA GLU A 241 2.97 -14.74 -2.12
C GLU A 241 4.48 -14.85 -1.86
N GLY A 242 5.00 -16.07 -1.81
CA GLY A 242 6.31 -16.33 -1.22
C GLY A 242 6.23 -16.37 0.32
N ILE A 243 7.34 -16.72 0.98
CA ILE A 243 7.40 -16.89 2.45
C ILE A 243 7.26 -15.53 3.15
N ASN A 244 6.04 -15.03 3.19
CA ASN A 244 5.68 -13.74 3.78
C ASN A 244 4.23 -13.75 4.26
N GLU A 245 4.01 -14.10 5.50
CA GLU A 245 2.67 -14.18 6.10
C GLU A 245 1.99 -12.81 6.19
N ALA A 246 2.76 -11.72 6.35
CA ALA A 246 2.22 -10.37 6.35
C ALA A 246 1.69 -10.00 4.95
N GLY A 247 2.39 -10.36 3.88
CA GLY A 247 1.93 -10.22 2.49
C GLY A 247 0.69 -11.05 2.23
N ALA A 248 0.73 -12.34 2.58
CA ALA A 248 -0.42 -13.25 2.41
C ALA A 248 -1.66 -12.75 3.17
N THR A 249 -1.49 -12.24 4.40
CA THR A 249 -2.58 -11.64 5.17
C THR A 249 -3.13 -10.38 4.51
N SER A 250 -2.27 -9.54 3.94
CA SER A 250 -2.71 -8.33 3.22
C SER A 250 -3.54 -8.68 1.99
N THR A 251 -3.12 -9.67 1.22
CA THR A 251 -3.85 -10.19 0.07
C THR A 251 -5.18 -10.84 0.49
N PHE A 252 -5.17 -11.58 1.61
CA PHE A 252 -6.41 -12.11 2.19
C PHE A 252 -7.42 -11.00 2.54
N ILE A 253 -6.97 -9.92 3.20
CA ILE A 253 -7.83 -8.77 3.53
C ILE A 253 -8.36 -8.11 2.26
N ALA A 254 -7.51 -7.90 1.25
CA ALA A 254 -7.92 -7.31 -0.02
C ALA A 254 -8.99 -8.17 -0.72
N SER A 255 -8.78 -9.47 -0.76
CA SER A 255 -9.76 -10.44 -1.30
C SER A 255 -11.06 -10.44 -0.49
N ALA A 256 -10.97 -10.58 0.84
CA ALA A 256 -12.16 -10.62 1.72
C ALA A 256 -13.01 -9.33 1.66
N THR A 257 -12.41 -8.20 1.34
CA THR A 257 -13.12 -6.91 1.23
C THR A 257 -13.53 -6.54 -0.20
N SER A 258 -13.21 -7.36 -1.19
CA SER A 258 -13.48 -7.07 -2.61
C SER A 258 -14.98 -6.89 -2.92
N PHE A 259 -15.86 -7.55 -2.16
CA PHE A 259 -17.29 -7.36 -2.30
C PHE A 259 -17.73 -5.92 -2.05
N SER A 260 -17.24 -5.30 -0.98
CA SER A 260 -17.59 -3.93 -0.61
C SER A 260 -16.83 -2.84 -1.39
N THR A 261 -15.68 -3.18 -1.98
CA THR A 261 -14.83 -2.22 -2.69
C THR A 261 -14.94 -2.31 -4.20
N HIS A 262 -15.16 -3.51 -4.73
CA HIS A 262 -15.20 -3.79 -6.18
C HIS A 262 -16.50 -4.42 -6.65
N HIS A 263 -17.48 -4.61 -5.77
CA HIS A 263 -18.76 -5.25 -6.05
C HIS A 263 -18.62 -6.68 -6.59
N TYR A 264 -17.50 -7.31 -6.29
CA TYR A 264 -17.23 -8.68 -6.69
C TYR A 264 -16.82 -9.51 -5.48
N PRO A 265 -17.66 -10.44 -5.02
CA PRO A 265 -17.35 -11.26 -3.87
C PRO A 265 -16.27 -12.29 -4.22
N THR A 266 -15.23 -12.33 -3.44
CA THR A 266 -14.26 -13.44 -3.42
C THR A 266 -14.21 -14.07 -2.04
N ILE A 267 -13.78 -15.31 -1.99
CA ILE A 267 -13.71 -16.15 -0.79
C ILE A 267 -12.26 -16.58 -0.61
N PRO A 268 -11.46 -15.82 0.16
CA PRO A 268 -10.07 -16.17 0.39
C PRO A 268 -9.90 -17.31 1.38
N PHE A 269 -8.85 -18.10 1.17
CA PHE A 269 -8.42 -19.19 2.03
C PHE A 269 -6.93 -19.10 2.33
#